data_07b809492929913e455e2b5998407448
#
_entry.id   07b809492929913e455e2b5998407448
#
_cell.length_a   1.000
_cell.length_b   1.000
_cell.length_c   1.000
_cell.angle_alpha   90.00
_cell.angle_beta   90.00
_cell.angle_gamma   90.00
#
_symmetry.space_group_name_H-M   'P 1'
#
loop_
_entity.id
_entity.type
_entity.pdbx_description
1 polymer ?
#
loop_
_entity_poly.entity_id
_entity_poly.type
_entity_poly.pdbx_seq_one_letter_code
_entity_poly.pdbx_strand_id
1 'polypeptide(L)'
;DAQESRGLGDVYKRQVHVRKEDWEPLGLTLDQTIVSKPRPCRNHCIFCFIDQMPPGMRKTLYVKDDDWRLSLMMGNYITMTNIDDHELDRIIRRKVSPLFVSVQCTDPDMRVKLLRNPNAAKIMDNLRLLKANGIRFHAQMVLCPGWNDGEILKKSLEDLEALRPAVQSIALVPIGLTKFRDGLPYIKPYN
;
A
#
# COMPACT_ATOMS: atom_id res chain seq x y z
N ASP A 1 12.93 -23.57 22.53
CA ASP A 1 11.88 -24.47 22.02
C ASP A 1 11.26 -23.85 20.79
N ALA A 2 11.72 -24.32 19.62
CA ALA A 2 11.19 -23.89 18.35
C ALA A 2 9.83 -24.58 18.14
N GLN A 3 8.76 -23.81 18.22
CA GLN A 3 7.41 -24.25 17.96
C GLN A 3 7.25 -24.51 16.46
N GLU A 4 7.03 -25.77 16.10
CA GLU A 4 6.76 -26.20 14.72
C GLU A 4 5.51 -25.49 14.17
N SER A 5 5.71 -24.53 13.27
CA SER A 5 4.60 -23.99 12.46
C SER A 5 4.39 -24.92 11.26
N ARG A 6 3.36 -25.76 11.29
CA ARG A 6 2.88 -26.50 10.12
C ARG A 6 2.18 -25.50 9.17
N GLY A 7 2.90 -25.03 8.16
CA GLY A 7 2.34 -24.29 7.03
C GLY A 7 2.18 -25.20 5.82
N LEU A 8 0.97 -25.31 5.29
CA LEU A 8 0.69 -25.93 4.00
C LEU A 8 1.42 -25.13 2.90
N GLY A 9 2.38 -25.76 2.21
CA GLY A 9 2.95 -25.23 0.97
C GLY A 9 4.48 -25.16 0.84
N ASP A 10 5.24 -25.55 1.84
CA ASP A 10 6.72 -25.54 1.72
C ASP A 10 7.25 -26.92 1.35
N VAL A 11 7.52 -27.11 0.08
CA VAL A 11 8.03 -28.36 -0.47
C VAL A 11 9.50 -28.63 -0.10
N TYR A 12 10.23 -27.60 0.38
CA TYR A 12 11.67 -27.71 0.70
C TYR A 12 12.05 -26.93 1.97
N LYS A 13 11.61 -27.39 3.14
CA LYS A 13 12.18 -26.87 4.40
C LYS A 13 13.48 -27.61 4.68
N ARG A 14 14.58 -26.90 4.62
CA ARG A 14 15.88 -27.38 5.11
C ARG A 14 16.18 -26.72 6.46
N GLN A 15 16.27 -27.53 7.49
CA GLN A 15 16.69 -27.07 8.81
C GLN A 15 18.22 -27.16 8.89
N VAL A 16 18.85 -26.07 9.32
CA VAL A 16 20.28 -26.00 9.56
C VAL A 16 20.49 -25.66 11.04
N HIS A 17 21.25 -26.49 11.75
CA HIS A 17 21.63 -26.22 13.12
C HIS A 17 22.94 -25.42 13.13
N VAL A 18 22.89 -24.22 13.72
CA VAL A 18 24.06 -23.36 13.86
C VAL A 18 24.37 -23.22 15.36
N ARG A 19 25.62 -23.48 15.74
CA ARG A 19 26.12 -23.16 17.08
C ARG A 19 26.84 -21.82 17.00
N LYS A 20 26.47 -20.88 17.85
CA LYS A 20 27.07 -19.56 17.93
C LYS A 20 26.98 -19.03 19.35
N GLU A 21 27.83 -18.08 19.70
CA GLU A 21 27.71 -17.28 20.92
C GLU A 21 26.56 -16.28 20.78
N ASP A 22 26.00 -15.81 21.90
CA ASP A 22 24.82 -14.93 21.90
C ASP A 22 25.01 -13.63 21.10
N TRP A 23 26.23 -13.11 21.07
CA TRP A 23 26.62 -11.88 20.36
C TRP A 23 27.08 -12.10 18.92
N GLU A 24 27.28 -13.33 18.48
CA GLU A 24 27.70 -13.61 17.10
C GLU A 24 26.53 -13.52 16.12
N PRO A 25 26.70 -12.88 14.94
CA PRO A 25 25.69 -12.89 13.90
C PRO A 25 25.54 -14.31 13.33
N LEU A 26 24.34 -14.63 12.81
CA LEU A 26 24.07 -15.93 12.18
C LEU A 26 24.87 -16.15 10.89
N GLY A 27 25.55 -15.14 10.34
CA GLY A 27 26.28 -15.22 9.09
C GLY A 27 25.40 -15.48 7.85
N LEU A 28 24.08 -15.18 7.96
CA LEU A 28 23.16 -15.34 6.86
C LEU A 28 23.17 -14.10 5.97
N THR A 29 23.41 -14.30 4.70
CA THR A 29 23.23 -13.27 3.65
C THR A 29 22.04 -13.67 2.80
N LEU A 30 21.08 -12.76 2.67
CA LEU A 30 19.92 -12.96 1.81
C LEU A 30 20.26 -12.42 0.41
N ASP A 31 20.07 -13.23 -0.62
CA ASP A 31 20.25 -12.81 -2.02
C ASP A 31 19.24 -11.75 -2.46
N GLN A 32 18.12 -11.66 -1.77
CA GLN A 32 17.04 -10.73 -2.07
C GLN A 32 16.50 -10.11 -0.79
N THR A 33 16.20 -8.83 -0.85
CA THR A 33 15.60 -8.07 0.25
C THR A 33 14.19 -8.59 0.62
N ILE A 34 13.48 -9.15 -0.36
CA ILE A 34 12.16 -9.76 -0.18
C ILE A 34 12.24 -11.22 -0.61
N VAL A 35 12.00 -12.13 0.33
CA VAL A 35 12.11 -13.60 0.13
C VAL A 35 11.10 -14.14 -0.91
N SER A 36 10.02 -13.44 -1.17
CA SER A 36 9.02 -13.83 -2.17
C SER A 36 8.74 -12.68 -3.14
N LYS A 37 8.23 -13.00 -4.33
CA LYS A 37 7.92 -12.00 -5.36
C LYS A 37 7.04 -10.88 -4.80
N PRO A 38 7.29 -9.59 -5.14
CA PRO A 38 6.44 -8.48 -4.80
C PRO A 38 5.01 -8.69 -5.34
N ARG A 39 4.02 -8.22 -4.60
CA ARG A 39 2.63 -8.29 -5.01
C ARG A 39 2.34 -7.19 -6.05
N PRO A 40 1.87 -7.54 -7.24
CA PRO A 40 1.51 -6.55 -8.22
C PRO A 40 0.23 -5.81 -7.83
N CYS A 41 0.16 -4.55 -8.18
CA CYS A 41 -1.06 -3.75 -8.02
C CYS A 41 -2.16 -4.26 -8.95
N ARG A 42 -3.39 -4.40 -8.43
CA ARG A 42 -4.59 -4.84 -9.17
C ARG A 42 -5.54 -3.69 -9.48
N ASN A 43 -5.13 -2.45 -9.21
CA ASN A 43 -5.93 -1.28 -9.48
C ASN A 43 -5.72 -0.76 -10.90
N HIS A 44 -6.74 -0.06 -11.40
CA HIS A 44 -6.72 0.65 -12.68
C HIS A 44 -7.03 2.14 -12.45
N CYS A 45 -6.29 2.76 -11.53
CA CYS A 45 -6.55 4.12 -11.08
C CYS A 45 -6.56 5.11 -12.23
N ILE A 46 -7.54 6.02 -12.23
CA ILE A 46 -7.66 7.05 -13.27
C ILE A 46 -6.46 8.01 -13.30
N PHE A 47 -5.70 8.06 -12.22
CA PHE A 47 -4.52 8.91 -11.99
C PHE A 47 -3.19 8.13 -11.99
N CYS A 48 -3.19 6.82 -12.33
CA CYS A 48 -2.00 5.99 -12.23
C CYS A 48 -0.85 6.56 -13.07
N PHE A 49 0.24 6.95 -12.43
CA PHE A 49 1.40 7.49 -13.12
C PHE A 49 2.12 6.45 -14.00
N ILE A 50 2.06 5.16 -13.62
CA ILE A 50 2.61 4.08 -14.44
C ILE A 50 1.83 3.93 -15.75
N ASP A 51 0.49 4.03 -15.70
CA ASP A 51 -0.36 3.92 -16.90
C ASP A 51 -0.21 5.13 -17.83
N GLN A 52 0.43 6.19 -17.37
CA GLN A 52 0.75 7.41 -18.12
C GLN A 52 2.21 7.49 -18.56
N MET A 53 2.98 6.40 -18.43
CA MET A 53 4.35 6.35 -18.89
C MET A 53 4.41 6.22 -20.43
N PRO A 54 5.43 6.84 -21.09
CA PRO A 54 5.64 6.65 -22.51
C PRO A 54 5.83 5.17 -22.85
N PRO A 55 5.27 4.64 -23.96
CA PRO A 55 5.47 3.26 -24.36
C PRO A 55 6.92 3.01 -24.79
N GLY A 56 7.34 1.73 -24.72
CA GLY A 56 8.64 1.30 -25.23
C GLY A 56 9.84 1.58 -24.33
N MET A 57 9.64 2.00 -23.08
CA MET A 57 10.71 2.19 -22.11
C MET A 57 11.13 0.84 -21.47
N ARG A 58 12.18 0.86 -20.65
CA ARG A 58 12.63 -0.33 -19.92
C ARG A 58 11.51 -0.94 -19.08
N LYS A 59 11.40 -2.27 -19.05
CA LYS A 59 10.30 -2.99 -18.37
C LYS A 59 10.12 -2.65 -16.90
N THR A 60 11.20 -2.33 -16.20
CA THR A 60 11.18 -1.97 -14.78
C THR A 60 10.37 -0.71 -14.48
N LEU A 61 10.18 0.20 -15.44
CA LEU A 61 9.37 1.40 -15.27
C LEU A 61 7.85 1.12 -15.26
N TYR A 62 7.43 -0.05 -15.71
CA TYR A 62 6.02 -0.42 -15.78
C TYR A 62 5.60 -1.36 -14.64
N VAL A 63 6.48 -1.56 -13.66
CA VAL A 63 6.15 -2.37 -12.48
C VAL A 63 5.24 -1.59 -11.57
N LYS A 64 4.04 -2.13 -11.32
CA LYS A 64 3.10 -1.63 -10.34
C LYS A 64 3.15 -2.54 -9.13
N ASP A 65 3.51 -2.02 -7.98
CA ASP A 65 3.45 -2.73 -6.72
C ASP A 65 2.29 -2.22 -5.83
N ASP A 66 1.77 -3.10 -4.99
CA ASP A 66 0.83 -2.78 -3.92
C ASP A 66 1.06 -3.76 -2.77
N ASP A 67 2.30 -3.75 -2.26
CA ASP A 67 2.82 -4.72 -1.31
C ASP A 67 3.17 -4.04 0.03
N TRP A 68 2.49 -4.42 1.11
CA TRP A 68 2.71 -3.84 2.42
C TRP A 68 4.13 -4.03 2.95
N ARG A 69 4.86 -5.05 2.47
CA ARG A 69 6.26 -5.28 2.83
C ARG A 69 7.16 -4.17 2.28
N LEU A 70 6.88 -3.73 1.05
CA LEU A 70 7.57 -2.58 0.45
C LEU A 70 7.19 -1.27 1.16
N SER A 71 5.95 -1.16 1.63
CA SER A 71 5.55 -0.02 2.45
C SER A 71 6.40 0.08 3.73
N LEU A 72 6.58 -1.04 4.45
CA LEU A 72 7.40 -1.07 5.66
C LEU A 72 8.88 -0.78 5.38
N MET A 73 9.44 -1.38 4.32
CA MET A 73 10.89 -1.38 4.07
C MET A 73 11.37 -0.14 3.33
N MET A 74 10.55 0.42 2.45
CA MET A 74 10.92 1.46 1.50
C MET A 74 10.02 2.71 1.56
N GLY A 75 8.95 2.67 2.34
CA GLY A 75 7.97 3.76 2.40
C GLY A 75 7.03 3.83 1.20
N ASN A 76 6.90 2.76 0.42
CA ASN A 76 5.98 2.73 -0.71
C ASN A 76 4.54 2.86 -0.22
N TYR A 77 3.76 3.70 -0.89
CA TYR A 77 2.34 3.86 -0.57
C TYR A 77 1.52 2.73 -1.15
N ILE A 78 0.78 2.03 -0.30
CA ILE A 78 -0.12 0.93 -0.67
C ILE A 78 -1.58 1.38 -0.66
N THR A 79 -2.38 0.79 -1.51
CA THR A 79 -3.81 1.11 -1.59
C THR A 79 -4.68 0.34 -0.60
N MET A 80 -4.15 -0.71 -0.01
CA MET A 80 -4.87 -1.70 0.81
C MET A 80 -5.99 -2.47 0.09
N THR A 81 -6.08 -2.38 -1.24
CA THR A 81 -7.08 -3.13 -2.02
C THR A 81 -6.66 -4.57 -2.29
N ASN A 82 -5.36 -4.86 -2.18
CA ASN A 82 -4.76 -6.19 -2.37
C ASN A 82 -4.56 -6.97 -1.06
N ILE A 83 -4.96 -6.39 0.07
CA ILE A 83 -4.80 -7.00 1.39
C ILE A 83 -6.06 -7.79 1.70
N ASP A 84 -5.92 -9.10 1.86
CA ASP A 84 -6.95 -9.98 2.39
C ASP A 84 -6.90 -10.05 3.92
N ASP A 85 -7.88 -10.71 4.54
CA ASP A 85 -7.99 -10.81 5.99
C ASP A 85 -6.76 -11.50 6.62
N HIS A 86 -6.18 -12.49 5.95
CA HIS A 86 -4.97 -13.16 6.41
C HIS A 86 -3.75 -12.24 6.42
N GLU A 87 -3.58 -11.43 5.38
CA GLU A 87 -2.49 -10.45 5.33
C GLU A 87 -2.69 -9.32 6.35
N LEU A 88 -3.93 -8.87 6.52
CA LEU A 88 -4.25 -7.86 7.51
C LEU A 88 -3.96 -8.36 8.93
N ASP A 89 -4.32 -9.60 9.23
CA ASP A 89 -3.97 -10.26 10.49
C ASP A 89 -2.44 -10.39 10.67
N ARG A 90 -1.69 -10.69 9.61
CA ARG A 90 -0.21 -10.70 9.65
C ARG A 90 0.39 -9.33 9.97
N ILE A 91 -0.14 -8.26 9.37
CA ILE A 91 0.27 -6.89 9.65
C ILE A 91 0.04 -6.58 11.14
N ILE A 92 -1.13 -6.91 11.64
CA ILE A 92 -1.53 -6.66 13.04
C ILE A 92 -0.65 -7.45 14.02
N ARG A 93 -0.54 -8.76 13.84
CA ARG A 93 0.24 -9.62 14.74
C ARG A 93 1.73 -9.26 14.76
N ARG A 94 2.28 -8.85 13.64
CA ARG A 94 3.69 -8.45 13.52
C ARG A 94 3.95 -6.99 13.89
N LYS A 95 2.89 -6.24 14.25
CA LYS A 95 2.98 -4.82 14.57
C LYS A 95 3.69 -4.00 13.48
N VAL A 96 3.36 -4.26 12.22
CA VAL A 96 3.96 -3.56 11.08
C VAL A 96 3.54 -2.09 11.10
N SER A 97 4.46 -1.23 11.53
CA SER A 97 4.18 0.20 11.77
C SER A 97 5.46 1.04 11.65
N PRO A 98 5.42 2.25 11.03
CA PRO A 98 4.27 2.77 10.32
C PRO A 98 4.07 2.15 8.93
N LEU A 99 2.83 2.20 8.43
CA LEU A 99 2.51 1.92 7.03
C LEU A 99 2.35 3.22 6.25
N PHE A 100 2.59 3.19 4.94
CA PHE A 100 2.32 4.29 4.02
C PHE A 100 1.10 3.91 3.17
N VAL A 101 0.00 4.67 3.31
CA VAL A 101 -1.31 4.29 2.74
C VAL A 101 -1.80 5.32 1.75
N SER A 102 -2.07 4.87 0.54
CA SER A 102 -2.69 5.63 -0.56
C SER A 102 -4.21 5.68 -0.37
N VAL A 103 -4.70 6.69 0.33
CA VAL A 103 -6.12 6.81 0.72
C VAL A 103 -6.98 7.33 -0.41
N GLN A 104 -6.56 8.38 -1.07
CA GLN A 104 -7.22 9.12 -2.16
C GLN A 104 -8.48 9.89 -1.74
N CYS A 105 -9.43 9.24 -1.10
CA CYS A 105 -10.57 9.80 -0.36
C CYS A 105 -11.13 8.74 0.59
N THR A 106 -11.97 9.17 1.54
CA THR A 106 -12.65 8.28 2.49
C THR A 106 -14.04 7.87 2.04
N ASP A 107 -14.61 8.59 1.05
CA ASP A 107 -15.88 8.22 0.44
C ASP A 107 -15.71 6.90 -0.35
N PRO A 108 -16.46 5.84 0.00
CA PRO A 108 -16.27 4.51 -0.56
C PRO A 108 -16.59 4.46 -2.06
N ASP A 109 -17.65 5.12 -2.50
CA ASP A 109 -18.10 5.07 -3.89
C ASP A 109 -17.15 5.86 -4.80
N MET A 110 -16.72 7.04 -4.34
CA MET A 110 -15.74 7.84 -5.07
C MET A 110 -14.39 7.11 -5.14
N ARG A 111 -13.97 6.48 -4.06
CA ARG A 111 -12.71 5.73 -4.04
C ARG A 111 -12.74 4.53 -5.00
N VAL A 112 -13.86 3.82 -5.09
CA VAL A 112 -14.05 2.75 -6.10
C VAL A 112 -13.92 3.31 -7.52
N LYS A 113 -14.51 4.46 -7.81
CA LYS A 113 -14.39 5.13 -9.11
C LYS A 113 -12.95 5.56 -9.43
N LEU A 114 -12.24 6.13 -8.44
CA LEU A 114 -10.85 6.57 -8.59
C LEU A 114 -9.88 5.41 -8.85
N LEU A 115 -10.01 4.32 -8.09
CA LEU A 115 -9.11 3.16 -8.19
C LEU A 115 -9.58 2.10 -9.18
N ARG A 116 -10.84 2.18 -9.63
CA ARG A 116 -11.50 1.17 -10.47
C ARG A 116 -11.36 -0.24 -9.89
N ASN A 117 -11.60 -0.34 -8.58
CA ASN A 117 -11.49 -1.59 -7.83
C ASN A 117 -12.55 -1.62 -6.72
N PRO A 118 -13.45 -2.61 -6.69
CA PRO A 118 -14.49 -2.70 -5.65
C PRO A 118 -13.95 -2.78 -4.21
N ASN A 119 -12.78 -3.40 -4.02
CA ASN A 119 -12.15 -3.50 -2.69
C ASN A 119 -11.71 -2.12 -2.15
N ALA A 120 -11.69 -1.11 -2.99
CA ALA A 120 -11.34 0.26 -2.58
C ALA A 120 -12.32 0.83 -1.55
N ALA A 121 -13.58 0.37 -1.54
CA ALA A 121 -14.59 0.82 -0.58
C ALA A 121 -14.22 0.56 0.88
N LYS A 122 -13.41 -0.46 1.16
CA LYS A 122 -13.10 -0.93 2.54
C LYS A 122 -12.05 -0.08 3.26
N ILE A 123 -11.59 1.02 2.70
CA ILE A 123 -10.44 1.76 3.25
C ILE A 123 -10.65 2.19 4.71
N MET A 124 -11.79 2.79 5.02
CA MET A 124 -12.04 3.31 6.37
C MET A 124 -12.13 2.20 7.42
N ASP A 125 -12.69 1.04 7.07
CA ASP A 125 -12.74 -0.11 7.97
C ASP A 125 -11.33 -0.64 8.25
N ASN A 126 -10.50 -0.75 7.21
CA ASN A 126 -9.11 -1.15 7.35
C ASN A 126 -8.32 -0.16 8.22
N LEU A 127 -8.47 1.15 8.01
CA LEU A 127 -7.76 2.17 8.80
C LEU A 127 -8.21 2.18 10.26
N ARG A 128 -9.51 2.01 10.54
CA ARG A 128 -10.04 1.86 11.90
C ARG A 128 -9.47 0.63 12.58
N LEU A 129 -9.38 -0.49 11.85
CA LEU A 129 -8.80 -1.73 12.38
C LEU A 129 -7.30 -1.56 12.69
N LEU A 130 -6.53 -0.88 11.83
CA LEU A 130 -5.14 -0.54 12.11
C LEU A 130 -5.03 0.30 13.38
N LYS A 131 -5.84 1.36 13.52
CA LYS A 131 -5.89 2.21 14.72
C LYS A 131 -6.20 1.41 15.98
N ALA A 132 -7.24 0.55 15.95
CA ALA A 132 -7.64 -0.27 17.09
C ALA A 132 -6.54 -1.23 17.55
N ASN A 133 -5.63 -1.61 16.64
CA ASN A 133 -4.50 -2.49 16.94
C ASN A 133 -3.16 -1.75 17.15
N GLY A 134 -3.19 -0.41 17.28
CA GLY A 134 -2.01 0.41 17.57
C GLY A 134 -1.03 0.54 16.40
N ILE A 135 -1.46 0.26 15.17
CA ILE A 135 -0.68 0.45 13.96
C ILE A 135 -0.79 1.92 13.52
N ARG A 136 0.36 2.57 13.33
CA ARG A 136 0.44 3.94 12.82
C ARG A 136 0.59 3.93 11.30
N PHE A 137 0.18 5.00 10.66
CA PHE A 137 0.32 5.14 9.21
C PHE A 137 0.43 6.60 8.75
N HIS A 138 1.04 6.77 7.59
CA HIS A 138 1.09 8.00 6.82
C HIS A 138 0.09 7.88 5.68
N ALA A 139 -0.80 8.86 5.54
CA ALA A 139 -1.80 8.89 4.47
C ALA A 139 -1.32 9.75 3.30
N GLN A 140 -1.63 9.35 2.08
CA GLN A 140 -1.43 10.14 0.87
C GLN A 140 -2.72 10.20 0.06
N MET A 141 -2.99 11.37 -0.51
CA MET A 141 -4.12 11.60 -1.40
C MET A 141 -3.62 12.29 -2.66
N VAL A 142 -3.77 11.63 -3.81
CA VAL A 142 -3.56 12.27 -5.12
C VAL A 142 -4.83 13.03 -5.46
N LEU A 143 -4.73 14.34 -5.53
CA LEU A 143 -5.88 15.21 -5.79
C LEU A 143 -6.15 15.30 -7.29
N CYS A 144 -7.36 14.93 -7.68
CA CYS A 144 -7.86 14.94 -9.05
C CYS A 144 -9.01 15.96 -9.13
N PRO A 145 -8.81 17.13 -9.76
CA PRO A 145 -9.85 18.16 -9.84
C PRO A 145 -11.17 17.64 -10.39
N GLY A 146 -12.26 17.96 -9.68
CA GLY A 146 -13.61 17.50 -10.02
C GLY A 146 -13.93 16.07 -9.60
N TRP A 147 -13.00 15.35 -8.92
CA TRP A 147 -13.22 14.00 -8.41
C TRP A 147 -13.16 13.96 -6.88
N ASN A 148 -12.01 14.18 -6.29
CA ASN A 148 -11.79 14.08 -4.84
C ASN A 148 -11.32 15.39 -4.20
N ASP A 149 -11.65 16.49 -4.79
CA ASP A 149 -11.48 17.86 -4.26
C ASP A 149 -12.76 18.36 -3.53
N GLY A 150 -12.79 19.63 -3.17
CA GLY A 150 -13.94 20.28 -2.53
C GLY A 150 -14.43 19.55 -1.28
N GLU A 151 -15.74 19.29 -1.21
CA GLU A 151 -16.37 18.67 -0.02
C GLU A 151 -15.88 17.24 0.23
N ILE A 152 -15.52 16.48 -0.82
CA ILE A 152 -14.96 15.13 -0.67
C ILE A 152 -13.60 15.20 0.01
N LEU A 153 -12.76 16.14 -0.38
CA LEU A 153 -11.47 16.37 0.28
C LEU A 153 -11.66 16.77 1.72
N LYS A 154 -12.53 17.76 1.99
CA LYS A 154 -12.81 18.24 3.34
C LYS A 154 -13.25 17.10 4.25
N LYS A 155 -14.27 16.33 3.83
CA LYS A 155 -14.72 15.16 4.58
C LYS A 155 -13.60 14.16 4.81
N SER A 156 -12.79 13.89 3.80
CA SER A 156 -11.68 12.93 3.92
C SER A 156 -10.64 13.38 4.95
N LEU A 157 -10.36 14.67 5.02
CA LEU A 157 -9.44 15.22 6.03
C LEU A 157 -10.03 15.10 7.44
N GLU A 158 -11.32 15.40 7.62
CA GLU A 158 -12.03 15.24 8.89
C GLU A 158 -12.03 13.78 9.35
N ASP A 159 -12.36 12.83 8.46
CA ASP A 159 -12.36 11.40 8.75
C ASP A 159 -10.96 10.89 9.15
N LEU A 160 -9.91 11.35 8.47
CA LEU A 160 -8.53 10.97 8.78
C LEU A 160 -8.04 11.62 10.08
N GLU A 161 -8.40 12.88 10.36
CA GLU A 161 -8.08 13.56 11.61
C GLU A 161 -8.68 12.81 12.82
N ALA A 162 -9.91 12.30 12.67
CA ALA A 162 -10.57 11.49 13.71
C ALA A 162 -9.82 10.16 13.98
N LEU A 163 -8.90 9.74 13.11
CA LEU A 163 -8.08 8.56 13.32
C LEU A 163 -6.78 8.83 14.10
N ARG A 164 -6.49 10.06 14.52
CA ARG A 164 -5.34 10.33 15.41
C ARG A 164 -5.42 9.49 16.69
N PRO A 165 -4.29 9.09 17.27
CA PRO A 165 -2.90 9.35 16.84
C PRO A 165 -2.36 8.32 15.83
N ALA A 166 -3.19 7.43 15.26
CA ALA A 166 -2.74 6.44 14.28
C ALA A 166 -2.27 7.10 12.98
N VAL A 167 -3.00 8.12 12.49
CA VAL A 167 -2.55 8.98 11.38
C VAL A 167 -1.42 9.86 11.87
N GLN A 168 -0.25 9.72 11.25
CA GLN A 168 0.96 10.51 11.57
C GLN A 168 1.09 11.73 10.68
N SER A 169 0.74 11.60 9.41
CA SER A 169 0.73 12.70 8.44
C SER A 169 -0.25 12.43 7.31
N ILE A 170 -0.67 13.49 6.64
CA ILE A 170 -1.49 13.44 5.44
C ILE A 170 -0.76 14.26 4.37
N ALA A 171 -0.36 13.59 3.29
CA ALA A 171 0.25 14.23 2.13
C ALA A 171 -0.81 14.45 1.05
N LEU A 172 -0.97 15.71 0.63
CA LEU A 172 -1.82 16.08 -0.50
C LEU A 172 -0.94 16.31 -1.72
N VAL A 173 -1.12 15.52 -2.76
CA VAL A 173 -0.29 15.56 -3.96
C VAL A 173 -1.17 15.90 -5.16
N PRO A 174 -0.92 17.02 -5.87
CA PRO A 174 -1.66 17.29 -7.10
C PRO A 174 -1.36 16.23 -8.15
N ILE A 175 -2.38 15.84 -8.93
CA ILE A 175 -2.21 14.87 -10.00
C ILE A 175 -1.19 15.35 -11.03
N GLY A 176 -0.25 14.49 -11.40
CA GLY A 176 0.59 14.66 -12.59
C GLY A 176 -0.13 14.11 -13.83
N LEU A 177 -0.22 14.94 -14.87
CA LEU A 177 -0.82 14.56 -16.15
C LEU A 177 0.26 14.55 -17.24
N THR A 178 0.28 13.47 -18.03
CA THR A 178 1.15 13.35 -19.20
C THR A 178 0.31 13.30 -20.47
N LYS A 179 0.97 13.38 -21.63
CA LYS A 179 0.31 13.21 -22.93
C LYS A 179 -0.06 11.74 -23.25
N PHE A 180 0.41 10.79 -22.45
CA PHE A 180 0.19 9.35 -22.65
C PHE A 180 -0.98 8.87 -21.79
N ARG A 181 -2.18 9.42 -22.04
CA ARG A 181 -3.40 9.10 -21.29
C ARG A 181 -4.48 8.44 -22.15
N ASP A 182 -4.11 7.82 -23.23
CA ASP A 182 -5.04 7.12 -24.11
C ASP A 182 -5.79 6.02 -23.33
N GLY A 183 -7.13 6.05 -23.41
CA GLY A 183 -7.99 5.12 -22.66
C GLY A 183 -8.22 5.45 -21.18
N LEU A 184 -7.57 6.49 -20.63
CA LEU A 184 -7.84 7.00 -19.28
C LEU A 184 -8.90 8.13 -19.33
N PRO A 185 -9.73 8.28 -18.26
CA PRO A 185 -10.68 9.39 -18.18
C PRO A 185 -9.99 10.73 -18.22
N TYR A 186 -10.70 11.70 -18.78
CA TYR A 186 -10.24 13.08 -18.71
C TYR A 186 -10.21 13.58 -17.26
N ILE A 187 -9.14 14.21 -16.88
CA ILE A 187 -9.00 14.93 -15.61
C ILE A 187 -8.50 16.33 -15.93
N LYS A 188 -9.18 17.33 -15.38
CA LYS A 188 -8.79 18.73 -15.55
C LYS A 188 -7.41 18.95 -14.89
N PRO A 189 -6.43 19.59 -15.59
CA PRO A 189 -5.19 19.96 -14.93
C PRO A 189 -5.42 21.02 -13.86
N TYR A 190 -4.51 21.13 -12.90
CA TYR A 190 -4.42 22.31 -12.04
C TYR A 190 -3.87 23.49 -12.87
N ASN A 191 -4.41 24.68 -12.62
CA ASN A 191 -3.96 25.92 -13.23
C ASN A 191 -2.76 26.47 -12.48
#